data_4267947dcd6b509310d04e210aa4592e
#
_entry.id   4267947dcd6b509310d04e210aa4592e
#
_cell.length_a   1.000
_cell.length_b   1.000
_cell.length_c   1.000
_cell.angle_alpha   90.00
_cell.angle_beta   90.00
_cell.angle_gamma   90.00
#
_symmetry.space_group_name_H-M   'P 1'
#
loop_
_entity.id
_entity.type
_entity.pdbx_description
1 polymer ?
#
loop_
_entity_poly.entity_id
_entity_poly.type
_entity_poly.pdbx_seq_one_letter_code
_entity_poly.pdbx_strand_id
1 'polypeptide(L)'
;LLKQYEHFREMRIRIPGIEPETIQVEVNNNTLFVYYTLNVNSNGKDIRLPYTIYNRQLPYFIEISNINSTIEDKELVITLPFNSLANGYHKKITTNG
;
A
#
# COMPACT_ATOMS: atom_id res chain seq x y z
N LEU A 1 -7.50 8.99 -0.88
CA LEU A 1 -6.91 10.29 -1.08
C LEU A 1 -5.42 10.28 -0.81
N LEU A 2 -4.64 10.87 -1.70
CA LEU A 2 -3.18 10.83 -1.62
C LEU A 2 -2.66 12.23 -1.30
N LYS A 3 -1.84 12.34 -0.24
CA LYS A 3 -1.13 13.57 0.11
C LYS A 3 0.37 13.32 0.06
N GLN A 4 1.11 14.32 -0.39
CA GLN A 4 2.55 14.24 -0.43
C GLN A 4 3.17 15.18 0.60
N TYR A 5 4.11 14.63 1.37
CA TYR A 5 4.91 15.34 2.35
C TYR A 5 6.38 15.33 1.91
N GLU A 6 7.24 15.93 2.70
CA GLU A 6 8.67 16.05 2.33
C GLU A 6 9.36 14.69 2.19
N HIS A 7 9.06 13.74 3.08
CA HIS A 7 9.76 12.45 3.13
C HIS A 7 8.88 11.24 2.85
N PHE A 8 7.59 11.45 2.60
CA PHE A 8 6.66 10.34 2.37
C PHE A 8 5.38 10.83 1.71
N ARG A 9 4.62 9.87 1.18
CA ARG A 9 3.23 10.08 0.78
C ARG A 9 2.33 9.41 1.78
N GLU A 10 1.16 9.99 2.00
CA GLU A 10 0.13 9.40 2.84
C GLU A 10 -1.11 9.12 2.02
N MET A 11 -1.61 7.91 2.15
CA MET A 11 -2.81 7.48 1.46
C MET A 11 -3.88 7.17 2.49
N ARG A 12 -5.09 7.74 2.30
CA ARG A 12 -6.23 7.48 3.19
C ARG A 12 -7.36 6.84 2.40
N ILE A 13 -7.83 5.71 2.91
CA ILE A 13 -8.89 4.93 2.28
C ILE A 13 -9.99 4.72 3.31
N ARG A 14 -11.21 5.15 2.99
CA ARG A 14 -12.35 4.94 3.88
C ARG A 14 -12.78 3.48 3.84
N ILE A 15 -13.04 2.92 5.02
CA ILE A 15 -13.39 1.52 5.18
C ILE A 15 -14.67 1.35 6.02
N PRO A 16 -15.78 2.05 5.69
CA PRO A 16 -16.99 1.93 6.49
C PRO A 16 -17.56 0.53 6.39
N GLY A 17 -17.98 -0.02 7.54
CA GLY A 17 -18.61 -1.34 7.58
C GLY A 17 -17.67 -2.52 7.38
N ILE A 18 -16.36 -2.30 7.34
CA ILE A 18 -15.37 -3.37 7.20
C ILE A 18 -14.69 -3.56 8.56
N GLU A 19 -14.61 -4.81 9.01
CA GLU A 19 -13.89 -5.15 10.24
C GLU A 19 -12.40 -4.89 10.05
N PRO A 20 -11.79 -3.99 10.83
CA PRO A 20 -10.38 -3.61 10.64
C PRO A 20 -9.41 -4.80 10.62
N GLU A 21 -9.64 -5.78 11.46
CA GLU A 21 -8.77 -6.96 11.55
C GLU A 21 -8.80 -7.86 10.33
N THR A 22 -9.77 -7.68 9.44
CA THR A 22 -9.84 -8.44 8.19
C THR A 22 -9.09 -7.79 7.05
N ILE A 23 -8.62 -6.55 7.25
CA ILE A 23 -7.95 -5.78 6.21
C ILE A 23 -6.49 -6.20 6.09
N GLN A 24 -6.06 -6.43 4.88
CA GLN A 24 -4.68 -6.78 4.55
C GLN A 24 -4.11 -5.74 3.59
N VAL A 25 -2.86 -5.37 3.82
CA VAL A 25 -2.10 -4.50 2.92
C VAL A 25 -0.89 -5.29 2.44
N GLU A 26 -0.72 -5.38 1.14
CA GLU A 26 0.31 -6.23 0.55
C GLU A 26 0.92 -5.55 -0.66
N VAL A 27 2.21 -5.75 -0.88
CA VAL A 27 2.89 -5.27 -2.09
C VAL A 27 3.40 -6.47 -2.85
N ASN A 28 3.02 -6.54 -4.12
CA ASN A 28 3.44 -7.59 -5.01
C ASN A 28 3.78 -6.97 -6.38
N ASN A 29 4.99 -7.20 -6.87
CA ASN A 29 5.47 -6.64 -8.12
C ASN A 29 5.29 -5.12 -8.18
N ASN A 30 5.67 -4.43 -7.12
CA ASN A 30 5.53 -2.97 -6.97
C ASN A 30 4.09 -2.46 -7.05
N THR A 31 3.11 -3.34 -6.91
CA THR A 31 1.72 -2.94 -6.81
C THR A 31 1.25 -3.13 -5.37
N LEU A 32 0.67 -2.07 -4.84
CA LEU A 32 0.06 -2.09 -3.51
C LEU A 32 -1.36 -2.60 -3.65
N PHE A 33 -1.71 -3.60 -2.85
CA PHE A 33 -3.06 -4.15 -2.78
C PHE A 33 -3.61 -3.96 -1.37
N VAL A 34 -4.83 -3.45 -1.30
CA VAL A 34 -5.59 -3.40 -0.06
C VAL A 34 -6.82 -4.27 -0.27
N TYR A 35 -6.97 -5.29 0.55
CA TYR A 35 -8.10 -6.21 0.44
C TYR A 35 -8.58 -6.64 1.81
N TYR A 36 -9.78 -7.17 1.87
CA TYR A 36 -10.30 -7.80 3.08
C TYR A 36 -10.78 -9.20 2.74
N THR A 37 -10.87 -10.04 3.77
CA THR A 37 -11.26 -11.42 3.60
C THR A 37 -12.64 -11.63 4.20
N LEU A 38 -13.55 -12.21 3.42
CA LEU A 38 -14.85 -12.66 3.91
C LEU A 38 -14.83 -14.17 4.11
N ASN A 39 -15.39 -14.59 5.24
CA ASN A 39 -15.64 -16.00 5.49
C ASN A 39 -17.04 -16.33 5.03
N VAL A 40 -17.15 -17.25 4.08
CA VAL A 40 -18.43 -17.70 3.56
C VAL A 40 -18.56 -19.19 3.89
N ASN A 41 -19.70 -19.57 4.50
CA ASN A 41 -20.00 -20.98 4.75
C ASN A 41 -20.85 -21.48 3.59
N SER A 42 -20.32 -22.48 2.87
CA SER A 42 -21.02 -23.11 1.76
C SER A 42 -20.95 -24.62 1.95
N ASN A 43 -22.12 -25.25 2.07
CA ASN A 43 -22.25 -26.72 2.25
C ASN A 43 -21.40 -27.25 3.41
N GLY A 44 -21.35 -26.53 4.53
CA GLY A 44 -20.60 -26.93 5.71
C GLY A 44 -19.10 -26.66 5.63
N LYS A 45 -18.64 -26.01 4.56
CA LYS A 45 -17.25 -25.62 4.40
C LYS A 45 -17.09 -24.11 4.55
N ASP A 46 -16.08 -23.73 5.31
CA ASP A 46 -15.71 -22.32 5.42
C ASP A 46 -14.77 -21.96 4.29
N ILE A 47 -15.18 -21.01 3.49
CA ILE A 47 -14.40 -20.51 2.36
C ILE A 47 -14.00 -19.07 2.65
N ARG A 48 -12.72 -18.77 2.48
CA ARG A 48 -12.20 -17.41 2.60
C ARG A 48 -12.09 -16.79 1.22
N LEU A 49 -12.80 -15.68 1.02
CA LEU A 49 -12.79 -14.96 -0.24
C LEU A 49 -12.16 -13.60 -0.05
N PRO A 50 -11.07 -13.29 -0.76
CA PRO A 50 -10.48 -11.96 -0.73
C PRO A 50 -11.26 -10.99 -1.62
N TYR A 51 -11.46 -9.78 -1.13
CA TYR A 51 -12.08 -8.69 -1.89
C TYR A 51 -11.12 -7.51 -1.92
N THR A 52 -10.74 -7.11 -3.12
CA THR A 52 -9.86 -5.96 -3.29
C THR A 52 -10.63 -4.67 -3.09
N ILE A 53 -10.20 -3.86 -2.13
CA ILE A 53 -10.75 -2.53 -1.88
C ILE A 53 -10.07 -1.53 -2.81
N TYR A 54 -8.76 -1.67 -2.98
CA TYR A 54 -7.95 -0.70 -3.68
C TYR A 54 -6.65 -1.34 -4.14
N ASN A 55 -6.16 -0.94 -5.31
CA ASN A 55 -4.83 -1.30 -5.74
C ASN A 55 -4.19 -0.11 -6.46
N ARG A 56 -2.88 -0.04 -6.40
CA ARG A 56 -2.13 1.04 -7.05
C ARG A 56 -0.71 0.59 -7.31
N GLN A 57 -0.21 0.86 -8.50
CA GLN A 57 1.20 0.67 -8.79
C GLN A 57 2.01 1.74 -8.06
N LEU A 58 3.05 1.30 -7.36
CA LEU A 58 3.90 2.20 -6.60
C LEU A 58 4.99 2.79 -7.47
N PRO A 59 5.29 4.09 -7.30
CA PRO A 59 6.45 4.68 -7.96
C PRO A 59 7.75 4.04 -7.46
N TYR A 60 8.78 4.07 -8.31
CA TYR A 60 10.08 3.49 -7.98
C TYR A 60 10.76 4.15 -6.78
N PHE A 61 10.33 5.35 -6.40
CA PHE A 61 10.95 6.10 -5.29
C PHE A 61 10.32 5.81 -3.92
N ILE A 62 9.46 4.82 -3.82
CA ILE A 62 8.90 4.39 -2.53
C ILE A 62 9.80 3.34 -1.90
N GLU A 63 10.11 3.51 -0.61
CA GLU A 63 10.84 2.51 0.18
C GLU A 63 9.84 1.46 0.67
N ILE A 64 9.73 0.38 -0.09
CA ILE A 64 8.70 -0.64 0.14
C ILE A 64 8.83 -1.31 1.51
N SER A 65 10.05 -1.55 1.96
CA SER A 65 10.30 -2.22 3.24
C SER A 65 9.81 -1.43 4.45
N ASN A 66 9.57 -0.13 4.29
CA ASN A 66 9.17 0.75 5.38
C ASN A 66 7.72 1.24 5.26
N ILE A 67 6.96 0.66 4.36
CA ILE A 67 5.54 0.98 4.25
C ILE A 67 4.83 0.57 5.54
N ASN A 68 4.01 1.46 6.07
CA ASN A 68 3.29 1.26 7.30
C ASN A 68 1.82 1.59 7.11
N SER A 69 0.95 0.89 7.84
CA SER A 69 -0.48 1.15 7.80
C SER A 69 -1.05 1.17 9.20
N THR A 70 -1.99 2.08 9.41
CA THR A 70 -2.74 2.20 10.66
C THR A 70 -4.21 2.45 10.32
N ILE A 71 -5.07 2.33 11.34
CA ILE A 71 -6.49 2.63 11.18
C ILE A 71 -6.83 3.77 12.12
N GLU A 72 -7.39 4.84 11.57
CA GLU A 72 -7.81 6.03 12.30
C GLU A 72 -9.21 6.44 11.84
N ASP A 73 -10.15 6.55 12.77
CA ASP A 73 -11.51 7.05 12.48
C ASP A 73 -12.16 6.43 11.24
N LYS A 74 -12.13 5.10 11.14
CA LYS A 74 -12.69 4.34 10.02
C LYS A 74 -12.00 4.62 8.69
N GLU A 75 -10.76 5.09 8.75
CA GLU A 75 -9.92 5.22 7.57
C GLU A 75 -8.67 4.37 7.73
N LEU A 76 -8.29 3.70 6.66
CA LEU A 76 -6.98 3.05 6.57
C LEU A 76 -5.99 4.10 6.11
N VAL A 77 -4.95 4.32 6.91
CA VAL A 77 -3.91 5.30 6.62
C VAL A 77 -2.63 4.54 6.28
N ILE A 78 -2.16 4.71 5.05
CA ILE A 78 -0.94 4.05 4.58
C ILE A 78 0.13 5.09 4.37
N THR A 79 1.28 4.89 5.01
CA THR A 79 2.44 5.75 4.86
C THR A 79 3.42 5.11 3.89
N LEU A 80 3.76 5.85 2.85
CA LEU A 80 4.64 5.40 1.78
C LEU A 80 5.93 6.24 1.81
N PRO A 81 6.96 5.79 2.57
CA PRO A 81 8.19 6.56 2.68
C PRO A 81 8.96 6.61 1.37
N PHE A 82 9.70 7.67 1.16
CA PHE A 82 10.57 7.80 0.00
C PHE A 82 11.90 7.11 0.25
N ASN A 83 12.46 6.54 -0.82
CA ASN A 83 13.83 6.05 -0.81
C ASN A 83 14.77 7.14 -1.36
N SER A 84 16.05 6.80 -1.51
CA SER A 84 17.06 7.76 -1.99
C SER A 84 16.81 8.23 -3.42
N LEU A 85 16.01 7.50 -4.20
CA LEU A 85 15.72 7.86 -5.60
C LEU A 85 14.66 8.94 -5.72
N ALA A 86 14.00 9.31 -4.63
CA ALA A 86 12.97 10.34 -4.64
C ALA A 86 13.50 11.72 -5.03
N ASN A 87 14.79 11.95 -4.80
CA ASN A 87 15.46 13.19 -5.16
C ASN A 87 15.97 13.20 -6.61
N GLY A 88 15.53 12.20 -7.38
CA GLY A 88 15.98 12.04 -8.75
C GLY A 88 17.19 11.14 -8.85
N TYR A 89 17.39 10.63 -10.06
CA TYR A 89 18.53 9.77 -10.34
C TYR A 89 19.69 10.66 -10.76
N HIS A 90 20.78 10.60 -10.02
CA HIS A 90 21.98 11.35 -10.35
C HIS A 90 23.16 10.42 -10.58
N LYS A 91 23.74 10.47 -11.76
CA LYS A 91 24.92 9.68 -12.10
C LYS A 91 25.87 10.52 -12.91
N LYS A 92 27.12 10.61 -12.44
CA LYS A 92 28.17 11.24 -13.19
C LYS A 92 28.85 10.19 -14.08
N ILE A 93 28.87 10.43 -15.36
CA ILE A 93 29.48 9.54 -16.34
C ILE A 93 30.87 10.06 -16.67
N THR A 94 31.89 9.18 -16.53
CA THR A 94 33.26 9.51 -16.88
C THR A 94 33.47 9.16 -18.34
N THR A 95 33.93 10.14 -19.12
CA THR A 95 34.25 9.93 -20.52
C THR A 95 35.73 9.61 -20.65
N ASN A 96 36.02 8.48 -21.25
CA ASN A 96 37.39 8.06 -21.59
C ASN A 96 37.68 8.46 -23.04
N GLY A 97 38.70 9.27 -23.24
CA GLY A 97 38.98 9.74 -24.57
C GLY A 97 40.42 9.66 -24.97
#